data_61f9bd6443bc66a44d416ea72e7a7c3f
#
_entry.id   61f9bd6443bc66a44d416ea72e7a7c3f
#
_cell.length_a   1.000
_cell.length_b   1.000
_cell.length_c   1.000
_cell.angle_alpha   90.00
_cell.angle_beta   90.00
_cell.angle_gamma   90.00
#
_symmetry.space_group_name_H-M   'P 1'
#
loop_
_entity.id
_entity.type
_entity.pdbx_description
1 polymer ?
#
loop_
_entity_poly.entity_id
_entity_poly.type
_entity_poly.pdbx_seq_one_letter_code
_entity_poly.pdbx_strand_id
1 'polypeptide(L)'
;MEIGNLINKSEESIDLVSEMENDVAEIIENFSAQNVKVFHEIGYTYGIYTVNENSFIGEIYNLLGVDNIANFKEDPFGSGYPEFSEEEILMANPNLIIVGHSDYLNKDLSTRVGWEEITAIQSGNLFFLDENLANNWGTNTVDLLNTLSEVTQSQEDPGVVYSNQYSDEIQNSSVFQNNILYLVLFILIGLISYSRTRTKQKEKV
;
A
#
# COMPACT_ATOMS: atom_id res chain seq x y z
N MET A 1 -21.77 -5.81 -5.18
CA MET A 1 -23.08 -6.53 -5.27
C MET A 1 -23.34 -7.18 -6.62
N GLU A 2 -23.04 -6.59 -7.76
CA GLU A 2 -23.24 -7.20 -9.08
C GLU A 2 -22.53 -8.55 -9.25
N ILE A 3 -21.26 -8.64 -8.80
CA ILE A 3 -20.49 -9.89 -8.83
C ILE A 3 -21.17 -10.98 -8.00
N GLY A 4 -21.66 -10.65 -6.79
CA GLY A 4 -22.39 -11.59 -5.93
C GLY A 4 -23.62 -12.19 -6.63
N ASN A 5 -24.37 -11.35 -7.35
CA ASN A 5 -25.52 -11.81 -8.14
C ASN A 5 -25.10 -12.77 -9.26
N LEU A 6 -23.99 -12.46 -9.96
CA LEU A 6 -23.50 -13.30 -11.08
C LEU A 6 -23.04 -14.69 -10.63
N ILE A 7 -22.53 -14.82 -9.41
CA ILE A 7 -22.02 -16.08 -8.86
C ILE A 7 -22.96 -16.75 -7.87
N ASN A 8 -24.22 -16.31 -7.77
CA ASN A 8 -25.24 -16.77 -6.81
C ASN A 8 -24.82 -16.64 -5.34
N LYS A 9 -24.15 -15.54 -4.99
CA LYS A 9 -23.66 -15.16 -3.67
C LYS A 9 -24.15 -13.77 -3.25
N SER A 10 -25.43 -13.48 -3.55
CA SER A 10 -26.01 -12.16 -3.33
C SER A 10 -26.10 -11.80 -1.85
N GLU A 11 -26.50 -12.75 -1.01
CA GLU A 11 -26.65 -12.54 0.44
C GLU A 11 -25.27 -12.30 1.07
N GLU A 12 -24.29 -13.17 0.78
CA GLU A 12 -22.93 -13.03 1.28
C GLU A 12 -22.25 -11.74 0.80
N SER A 13 -22.59 -11.27 -0.42
CA SER A 13 -22.05 -9.99 -0.92
C SER A 13 -22.66 -8.76 -0.25
N ILE A 14 -23.94 -8.84 0.17
CA ILE A 14 -24.59 -7.78 0.94
C ILE A 14 -23.98 -7.71 2.33
N ASP A 15 -23.83 -8.85 2.99
CA ASP A 15 -23.23 -8.93 4.32
C ASP A 15 -21.81 -8.37 4.34
N LEU A 16 -20.96 -8.77 3.36
CA LEU A 16 -19.60 -8.27 3.24
C LEU A 16 -19.56 -6.75 3.04
N VAL A 17 -20.40 -6.20 2.15
CA VAL A 17 -20.43 -4.74 1.93
C VAL A 17 -20.87 -4.02 3.20
N SER A 18 -21.87 -4.54 3.92
CA SER A 18 -22.35 -3.94 5.16
C SER A 18 -21.29 -4.00 6.27
N GLU A 19 -20.51 -5.06 6.35
CA GLU A 19 -19.37 -5.18 7.26
C GLU A 19 -18.32 -4.10 6.92
N MET A 20 -17.88 -4.00 5.66
CA MET A 20 -16.93 -2.98 5.22
C MET A 20 -17.42 -1.55 5.48
N GLU A 21 -18.70 -1.25 5.24
CA GLU A 21 -19.28 0.07 5.53
C GLU A 21 -19.24 0.40 7.03
N ASN A 22 -19.51 -0.57 7.89
CA ASN A 22 -19.43 -0.39 9.34
C ASN A 22 -17.98 -0.16 9.80
N ASP A 23 -17.04 -0.95 9.29
CA ASP A 23 -15.62 -0.81 9.62
C ASP A 23 -15.08 0.58 9.20
N VAL A 24 -15.42 1.03 7.99
CA VAL A 24 -15.07 2.38 7.51
C VAL A 24 -15.65 3.47 8.43
N ALA A 25 -16.93 3.32 8.82
CA ALA A 25 -17.58 4.28 9.70
C ALA A 25 -16.92 4.32 11.08
N GLU A 26 -16.56 3.16 11.65
CA GLU A 26 -15.87 3.06 12.93
C GLU A 26 -14.48 3.72 12.90
N ILE A 27 -13.70 3.46 11.84
CA ILE A 27 -12.37 4.07 11.66
C ILE A 27 -12.49 5.60 11.61
N ILE A 28 -13.44 6.13 10.82
CA ILE A 28 -13.63 7.57 10.67
C ILE A 28 -14.10 8.21 11.98
N GLU A 29 -15.02 7.57 12.71
CA GLU A 29 -15.54 8.07 14.00
C GLU A 29 -14.43 8.15 15.07
N ASN A 30 -13.51 7.18 15.06
CA ASN A 30 -12.39 7.12 16.00
C ASN A 30 -11.18 7.95 15.57
N PHE A 31 -11.18 8.50 14.35
CA PHE A 31 -10.06 9.29 13.85
C PHE A 31 -10.06 10.70 14.42
N SER A 32 -8.92 11.14 14.94
CA SER A 32 -8.80 12.44 15.63
C SER A 32 -7.54 13.23 15.30
N ALA A 33 -6.69 12.74 14.39
CA ALA A 33 -5.44 13.44 14.04
C ALA A 33 -5.72 14.86 13.49
N GLN A 34 -4.89 15.82 13.92
CA GLN A 34 -4.98 17.21 13.51
C GLN A 34 -3.62 17.70 12.98
N ASN A 35 -3.66 18.65 12.05
CA ASN A 35 -2.47 19.30 11.52
C ASN A 35 -1.44 18.35 10.86
N VAL A 36 -1.89 17.19 10.39
CA VAL A 36 -1.04 16.28 9.60
C VAL A 36 -1.02 16.75 8.16
N LYS A 37 0.18 17.06 7.66
CA LYS A 37 0.46 17.39 6.28
C LYS A 37 1.26 16.26 5.66
N VAL A 38 0.60 15.47 4.81
CA VAL A 38 1.18 14.26 4.22
C VAL A 38 1.71 14.50 2.81
N PHE A 39 2.86 13.89 2.52
CA PHE A 39 3.33 13.59 1.18
C PHE A 39 3.31 12.07 0.98
N HIS A 40 2.57 11.60 -0.03
CA HIS A 40 2.49 10.16 -0.35
C HIS A 40 3.20 9.89 -1.66
N GLU A 41 4.38 9.30 -1.62
CA GLU A 41 5.19 8.95 -2.78
C GLU A 41 4.79 7.57 -3.32
N ILE A 42 4.43 7.50 -4.61
CA ILE A 42 4.04 6.26 -5.30
C ILE A 42 5.02 5.84 -6.39
N GLY A 43 6.04 6.63 -6.65
CA GLY A 43 7.11 6.33 -7.59
C GLY A 43 8.21 7.39 -7.56
N TYR A 44 9.46 6.95 -7.85
CA TYR A 44 10.63 7.84 -7.83
C TYR A 44 11.55 7.67 -9.04
N THR A 45 11.64 6.48 -9.61
CA THR A 45 12.65 6.13 -10.64
C THR A 45 12.56 6.98 -11.92
N TYR A 46 11.36 7.37 -12.33
CA TYR A 46 11.10 8.13 -13.56
C TYR A 46 10.50 9.51 -13.31
N GLY A 47 10.52 9.98 -12.10
CA GLY A 47 9.91 11.20 -11.59
C GLY A 47 9.29 10.95 -10.23
N ILE A 48 9.09 12.01 -9.46
CA ILE A 48 8.45 11.89 -8.16
C ILE A 48 6.94 11.94 -8.36
N TYR A 49 6.28 10.79 -8.31
CA TYR A 49 4.83 10.69 -8.46
C TYR A 49 4.16 10.58 -7.09
N THR A 50 3.01 11.22 -6.98
CA THR A 50 2.22 11.29 -5.76
C THR A 50 0.73 11.03 -6.06
N VAL A 51 -0.11 11.19 -5.06
CA VAL A 51 -1.56 11.02 -5.13
C VAL A 51 -2.23 12.37 -4.83
N ASN A 52 -3.20 12.81 -5.65
CA ASN A 52 -4.01 13.99 -5.35
C ASN A 52 -5.44 13.59 -4.95
N GLU A 53 -6.30 14.58 -4.70
CA GLU A 53 -7.70 14.39 -4.26
C GLU A 53 -8.57 13.57 -5.22
N ASN A 54 -8.15 13.38 -6.48
CA ASN A 54 -8.90 12.62 -7.49
C ASN A 54 -8.45 11.14 -7.54
N SER A 55 -7.43 10.75 -6.78
CA SER A 55 -7.01 9.37 -6.66
C SER A 55 -7.76 8.64 -5.55
N PHE A 56 -7.79 7.31 -5.61
CA PHE A 56 -8.36 6.46 -4.57
C PHE A 56 -7.74 6.72 -3.17
N ILE A 57 -6.41 6.82 -3.10
CA ILE A 57 -5.70 7.12 -1.84
C ILE A 57 -5.96 8.56 -1.40
N GLY A 58 -6.06 9.50 -2.34
CA GLY A 58 -6.43 10.88 -2.05
C GLY A 58 -7.82 11.02 -1.46
N GLU A 59 -8.79 10.22 -1.93
CA GLU A 59 -10.12 10.15 -1.31
C GLU A 59 -10.07 9.65 0.14
N ILE A 60 -9.19 8.69 0.46
CA ILE A 60 -8.97 8.25 1.85
C ILE A 60 -8.47 9.42 2.70
N TYR A 61 -7.49 10.20 2.24
CA TYR A 61 -7.03 11.38 2.97
C TYR A 61 -8.12 12.43 3.16
N ASN A 62 -8.97 12.63 2.14
CA ASN A 62 -10.12 13.52 2.26
C ASN A 62 -11.13 13.02 3.31
N LEU A 63 -11.41 11.71 3.36
CA LEU A 63 -12.28 11.09 4.39
C LEU A 63 -11.72 11.28 5.79
N LEU A 64 -10.41 11.17 5.96
CA LEU A 64 -9.71 11.37 7.22
C LEU A 64 -9.49 12.87 7.55
N GLY A 65 -9.75 13.80 6.62
CA GLY A 65 -9.49 15.23 6.83
C GLY A 65 -8.00 15.57 6.94
N VAL A 66 -7.13 14.77 6.33
CA VAL A 66 -5.67 14.94 6.32
C VAL A 66 -5.27 15.90 5.19
N ASP A 67 -4.37 16.84 5.46
CA ASP A 67 -3.84 17.79 4.48
C ASP A 67 -2.82 17.09 3.56
N ASN A 68 -3.27 16.65 2.39
CA ASN A 68 -2.38 16.09 1.38
C ASN A 68 -1.77 17.23 0.55
N ILE A 69 -0.43 17.36 0.54
CA ILE A 69 0.28 18.44 -0.15
C ILE A 69 0.05 18.46 -1.66
N ALA A 70 -0.43 17.36 -2.23
CA ALA A 70 -0.73 17.24 -3.65
C ALA A 70 -2.17 17.64 -4.02
N ASN A 71 -3.02 17.97 -3.05
CA ASN A 71 -4.36 18.46 -3.34
C ASN A 71 -4.29 19.70 -4.22
N PHE A 72 -5.14 19.74 -5.25
CA PHE A 72 -5.19 20.80 -6.26
C PHE A 72 -3.94 20.92 -7.16
N LYS A 73 -2.99 19.97 -7.09
CA LYS A 73 -1.90 19.90 -8.06
C LYS A 73 -2.46 19.63 -9.44
N GLU A 74 -2.01 20.41 -10.43
CA GLU A 74 -2.35 20.19 -11.83
C GLU A 74 -1.98 18.76 -12.27
N ASP A 75 -2.97 18.05 -12.78
CA ASP A 75 -2.85 16.72 -13.37
C ASP A 75 -3.45 16.77 -14.80
N PRO A 76 -2.62 17.06 -15.82
CA PRO A 76 -3.09 17.23 -17.19
C PRO A 76 -3.78 15.99 -17.77
N PHE A 77 -3.55 14.83 -17.18
CA PHE A 77 -4.15 13.56 -17.63
C PHE A 77 -5.38 13.16 -16.82
N GLY A 78 -5.69 13.87 -15.72
CA GLY A 78 -6.79 13.53 -14.83
C GLY A 78 -6.66 12.14 -14.19
N SER A 79 -5.43 11.68 -14.02
CA SER A 79 -5.14 10.34 -13.51
C SER A 79 -5.29 10.22 -11.99
N GLY A 80 -5.20 11.34 -11.28
CA GLY A 80 -5.09 11.39 -9.83
C GLY A 80 -3.65 11.21 -9.31
N TYR A 81 -2.67 11.08 -10.23
CA TYR A 81 -1.27 10.76 -9.92
C TYR A 81 -0.30 11.78 -10.54
N PRO A 82 -0.31 13.04 -10.06
CA PRO A 82 0.56 14.09 -10.61
C PRO A 82 2.03 13.85 -10.26
N GLU A 83 2.91 14.42 -11.11
CA GLU A 83 4.32 14.53 -10.85
C GLU A 83 4.60 15.76 -9.97
N PHE A 84 5.49 15.60 -8.99
CA PHE A 84 6.01 16.66 -8.12
C PHE A 84 7.49 16.88 -8.38
N SER A 85 7.94 18.12 -8.23
CA SER A 85 9.37 18.41 -8.14
C SER A 85 9.85 18.36 -6.69
N GLU A 86 11.16 18.17 -6.51
CA GLU A 86 11.77 18.22 -5.18
C GLU A 86 11.54 19.57 -4.50
N GLU A 87 11.60 20.66 -5.26
CA GLU A 87 11.35 22.02 -4.77
C GLU A 87 9.94 22.21 -4.23
N GLU A 88 8.93 21.64 -4.90
CA GLU A 88 7.54 21.70 -4.45
C GLU A 88 7.36 20.97 -3.12
N ILE A 89 8.00 19.82 -2.95
CA ILE A 89 7.96 19.05 -1.71
C ILE A 89 8.65 19.82 -0.58
N LEU A 90 9.84 20.38 -0.84
CA LEU A 90 10.59 21.20 0.11
C LEU A 90 9.77 22.44 0.53
N MET A 91 9.13 23.13 -0.41
CA MET A 91 8.29 24.28 -0.12
C MET A 91 7.04 23.93 0.68
N ALA A 92 6.43 22.79 0.38
CA ALA A 92 5.26 22.30 1.12
C ALA A 92 5.62 21.87 2.54
N ASN A 93 6.84 21.37 2.74
CA ASN A 93 7.37 20.91 4.02
C ASN A 93 6.40 19.99 4.77
N PRO A 94 6.15 18.76 4.28
CA PRO A 94 5.26 17.83 4.95
C PRO A 94 5.83 17.40 6.32
N ASN A 95 4.94 17.07 7.26
CA ASN A 95 5.33 16.52 8.56
C ASN A 95 5.15 15.01 8.64
N LEU A 96 4.62 14.39 7.58
CA LEU A 96 4.56 12.94 7.37
C LEU A 96 4.89 12.61 5.92
N ILE A 97 5.75 11.62 5.69
CA ILE A 97 6.02 11.05 4.36
C ILE A 97 5.63 9.58 4.39
N ILE A 98 4.80 9.18 3.43
CA ILE A 98 4.43 7.79 3.19
C ILE A 98 4.99 7.37 1.83
N VAL A 99 5.69 6.23 1.78
CA VAL A 99 6.26 5.66 0.55
C VAL A 99 5.53 4.35 0.24
N GLY A 100 4.76 4.33 -0.85
CA GLY A 100 3.90 3.23 -1.28
C GLY A 100 4.43 2.41 -2.45
N HIS A 101 5.74 2.42 -2.70
CA HIS A 101 6.37 1.69 -3.80
C HIS A 101 7.72 1.07 -3.39
N SER A 102 8.26 0.18 -4.23
CA SER A 102 9.52 -0.52 -3.98
C SER A 102 10.73 0.01 -4.78
N ASP A 103 10.57 1.10 -5.54
CA ASP A 103 11.62 1.66 -6.41
C ASP A 103 12.84 2.19 -5.66
N TYR A 104 12.73 2.42 -4.36
CA TYR A 104 13.82 2.96 -3.55
C TYR A 104 14.81 1.85 -3.20
N LEU A 105 16.01 1.99 -3.71
CA LEU A 105 17.14 1.11 -3.37
C LEU A 105 17.66 1.37 -1.94
N ASN A 106 17.41 2.58 -1.43
CA ASN A 106 17.80 3.02 -0.10
C ASN A 106 16.60 3.67 0.61
N LYS A 107 16.21 3.14 1.77
CA LYS A 107 15.14 3.69 2.60
C LYS A 107 15.50 5.01 3.29
N ASP A 108 16.74 5.47 3.14
CA ASP A 108 17.20 6.73 3.70
C ASP A 108 16.89 7.90 2.74
N LEU A 109 15.70 8.46 2.90
CA LEU A 109 15.24 9.61 2.10
C LEU A 109 16.04 10.89 2.40
N SER A 110 16.75 10.98 3.54
CA SER A 110 17.57 12.13 3.89
C SER A 110 18.78 12.32 2.96
N THR A 111 19.12 11.29 2.17
CA THR A 111 20.18 11.36 1.16
C THR A 111 19.79 12.12 -0.10
N ARG A 112 18.51 12.41 -0.30
CA ARG A 112 18.03 13.25 -1.40
C ARG A 112 18.37 14.71 -1.13
N VAL A 113 18.70 15.46 -2.17
CA VAL A 113 19.20 16.84 -2.03
C VAL A 113 18.14 17.74 -1.38
N GLY A 114 18.49 18.30 -0.22
CA GLY A 114 17.63 19.22 0.55
C GLY A 114 16.57 18.53 1.42
N TRP A 115 16.36 17.22 1.30
CA TRP A 115 15.32 16.50 2.05
C TRP A 115 15.62 16.46 3.55
N GLU A 116 16.87 16.63 3.95
CA GLU A 116 17.28 16.77 5.36
C GLU A 116 16.61 17.97 6.07
N GLU A 117 16.08 18.94 5.31
CA GLU A 117 15.36 20.09 5.85
C GLU A 117 13.87 19.85 6.04
N ILE A 118 13.31 18.76 5.50
CA ILE A 118 11.88 18.44 5.59
C ILE A 118 11.54 18.01 7.02
N THR A 119 10.47 18.58 7.58
CA THR A 119 10.02 18.30 8.95
C THR A 119 9.80 16.80 9.18
N ALA A 120 9.20 16.08 8.24
CA ALA A 120 9.01 14.63 8.33
C ALA A 120 10.33 13.86 8.46
N ILE A 121 11.36 14.26 7.71
CA ILE A 121 12.70 13.66 7.77
C ILE A 121 13.36 13.93 9.14
N GLN A 122 13.34 15.20 9.58
CA GLN A 122 13.94 15.62 10.84
C GLN A 122 13.30 14.95 12.06
N SER A 123 11.99 14.69 11.99
CA SER A 123 11.22 14.05 13.06
C SER A 123 11.20 12.53 12.97
N GLY A 124 11.70 11.94 11.87
CA GLY A 124 11.63 10.50 11.63
C GLY A 124 10.22 10.00 11.26
N ASN A 125 9.33 10.90 10.85
CA ASN A 125 7.95 10.59 10.48
C ASN A 125 7.88 10.04 9.04
N LEU A 126 8.48 8.87 8.85
CA LEU A 126 8.58 8.16 7.58
C LEU A 126 7.86 6.82 7.72
N PHE A 127 6.93 6.55 6.82
CA PHE A 127 6.23 5.27 6.77
C PHE A 127 6.38 4.64 5.40
N PHE A 128 6.82 3.37 5.39
CA PHE A 128 6.95 2.57 4.16
C PHE A 128 5.76 1.62 4.10
N LEU A 129 4.79 1.96 3.27
CA LEU A 129 3.58 1.19 3.08
C LEU A 129 3.90 -0.08 2.29
N ASP A 130 3.32 -1.21 2.69
CA ASP A 130 3.42 -2.44 1.90
C ASP A 130 2.81 -2.24 0.51
N GLU A 131 3.55 -2.62 -0.54
CA GLU A 131 3.15 -2.40 -1.92
C GLU A 131 1.87 -3.17 -2.29
N ASN A 132 1.65 -4.34 -1.69
CA ASN A 132 0.42 -5.09 -1.91
C ASN A 132 -0.76 -4.39 -1.26
N LEU A 133 -0.58 -3.80 -0.08
CA LEU A 133 -1.63 -3.03 0.57
C LEU A 133 -1.97 -1.76 -0.23
N ALA A 134 -0.95 -1.06 -0.74
CA ALA A 134 -1.12 0.16 -1.52
C ALA A 134 -1.83 -0.07 -2.86
N ASN A 135 -1.63 -1.23 -3.51
CA ASN A 135 -2.07 -1.49 -4.87
C ASN A 135 -3.23 -2.49 -4.99
N ASN A 136 -3.64 -3.13 -3.90
CA ASN A 136 -4.77 -4.07 -3.91
C ASN A 136 -6.08 -3.39 -3.51
N TRP A 137 -6.94 -3.19 -4.50
CA TRP A 137 -8.28 -2.65 -4.31
C TRP A 137 -9.28 -3.77 -4.03
N GLY A 138 -10.31 -3.48 -3.28
CA GLY A 138 -11.32 -4.45 -2.87
C GLY A 138 -11.45 -4.56 -1.35
N THR A 139 -11.48 -5.75 -0.79
CA THR A 139 -11.60 -5.96 0.68
C THR A 139 -10.46 -5.33 1.46
N ASN A 140 -9.25 -5.28 0.89
CA ASN A 140 -8.07 -4.66 1.51
C ASN A 140 -8.18 -3.13 1.61
N THR A 141 -9.23 -2.52 1.05
CA THR A 141 -9.47 -1.07 1.16
C THR A 141 -9.66 -0.63 2.62
N VAL A 142 -10.35 -1.45 3.41
CA VAL A 142 -10.55 -1.18 4.84
C VAL A 142 -9.22 -1.24 5.59
N ASP A 143 -8.39 -2.24 5.30
CA ASP A 143 -7.06 -2.37 5.90
C ASP A 143 -6.16 -1.19 5.54
N LEU A 144 -6.21 -0.70 4.29
CA LEU A 144 -5.48 0.49 3.87
C LEU A 144 -5.96 1.73 4.61
N LEU A 145 -7.29 1.96 4.70
CA LEU A 145 -7.86 3.07 5.46
C LEU A 145 -7.43 3.02 6.93
N ASN A 146 -7.51 1.85 7.56
CA ASN A 146 -7.09 1.67 8.94
C ASN A 146 -5.61 1.99 9.11
N THR A 147 -4.74 1.42 8.25
CA THR A 147 -3.30 1.68 8.29
C THR A 147 -2.98 3.17 8.13
N LEU A 148 -3.60 3.85 7.17
CA LEU A 148 -3.38 5.29 6.96
C LEU A 148 -3.90 6.12 8.13
N SER A 149 -5.03 5.73 8.76
CA SER A 149 -5.55 6.40 9.95
C SER A 149 -4.61 6.26 11.13
N GLU A 150 -4.09 5.06 11.40
CA GLU A 150 -3.15 4.80 12.49
C GLU A 150 -1.83 5.57 12.29
N VAL A 151 -1.27 5.53 11.09
CA VAL A 151 -0.01 6.24 10.76
C VAL A 151 -0.18 7.74 10.91
N THR A 152 -1.29 8.32 10.47
CA THR A 152 -1.54 9.76 10.61
C THR A 152 -1.78 10.17 12.05
N GLN A 153 -2.45 9.36 12.86
CA GLN A 153 -2.67 9.64 14.30
C GLN A 153 -1.38 9.51 15.11
N SER A 154 -0.49 8.59 14.75
CA SER A 154 0.78 8.37 15.47
C SER A 154 1.72 9.58 15.43
N GLN A 155 1.51 10.53 14.51
CA GLN A 155 2.30 11.75 14.40
C GLN A 155 2.07 12.72 15.56
N GLU A 156 0.97 12.55 16.32
CA GLU A 156 0.70 13.33 17.52
C GLU A 156 1.44 12.80 18.77
N ASP A 157 1.90 11.54 18.74
CA ASP A 157 2.69 10.91 19.80
C ASP A 157 4.00 10.32 19.25
N PRO A 158 5.11 11.09 19.19
CA PRO A 158 6.40 10.66 18.64
C PRO A 158 7.06 9.49 19.40
N GLY A 159 6.38 8.92 20.40
CA GLY A 159 6.84 7.72 21.13
C GLY A 159 6.57 6.40 20.40
N VAL A 160 5.79 6.38 19.33
CA VAL A 160 5.41 5.15 18.61
C VAL A 160 6.16 5.08 17.27
N VAL A 161 7.31 4.43 17.27
CA VAL A 161 8.00 4.06 16.03
C VAL A 161 7.29 2.82 15.46
N TYR A 162 6.44 3.00 14.47
CA TYR A 162 5.93 1.89 13.68
C TYR A 162 7.06 1.32 12.81
N SER A 163 7.86 0.44 13.36
CA SER A 163 8.71 -0.44 12.56
C SER A 163 7.80 -1.42 11.83
N ASN A 164 8.04 -1.60 10.54
CA ASN A 164 7.40 -2.56 9.62
C ASN A 164 7.07 -3.93 10.25
N GLN A 165 6.13 -4.02 11.18
CA GLN A 165 5.66 -5.29 11.72
C GLN A 165 4.92 -6.11 10.66
N TYR A 166 4.34 -5.44 9.65
CA TYR A 166 3.58 -6.09 8.59
C TYR A 166 4.46 -6.91 7.62
N SER A 167 5.72 -6.50 7.37
CA SER A 167 6.62 -7.27 6.50
C SER A 167 7.09 -8.58 7.14
N ASP A 168 7.19 -8.63 8.47
CA ASP A 168 7.66 -9.82 9.19
C ASP A 168 6.52 -10.83 9.42
N GLU A 169 5.27 -10.40 9.54
CA GLU A 169 4.12 -11.30 9.66
C GLU A 169 3.74 -11.96 8.33
N ILE A 170 3.87 -11.27 7.19
CA ILE A 170 3.63 -11.86 5.86
C ILE A 170 4.72 -12.89 5.52
N GLN A 171 5.97 -12.67 5.89
CA GLN A 171 7.03 -13.65 5.70
C GLN A 171 6.85 -14.92 6.55
N ASN A 172 6.16 -14.82 7.68
CA ASN A 172 5.86 -15.94 8.58
C ASN A 172 4.44 -16.50 8.42
N SER A 173 3.61 -15.94 7.53
CA SER A 173 2.26 -16.45 7.34
C SER A 173 2.29 -17.86 6.74
N SER A 174 1.46 -18.75 7.30
CA SER A 174 1.27 -20.12 6.82
C SER A 174 0.90 -20.20 5.33
N VAL A 175 0.42 -19.11 4.75
CA VAL A 175 0.08 -18.96 3.33
C VAL A 175 1.34 -18.91 2.47
N PHE A 176 2.41 -18.22 2.91
CA PHE A 176 3.67 -18.16 2.15
C PHE A 176 4.38 -19.52 2.18
N GLN A 177 4.39 -20.20 3.32
CA GLN A 177 4.93 -21.56 3.44
C GLN A 177 4.11 -22.56 2.61
N ASN A 178 2.80 -22.45 2.57
CA ASN A 178 1.95 -23.29 1.72
C ASN A 178 2.20 -23.06 0.22
N ASN A 179 2.39 -21.82 -0.23
CA ASN A 179 2.69 -21.53 -1.63
C ASN A 179 4.04 -22.10 -2.08
N ILE A 180 5.07 -22.04 -1.25
CA ILE A 180 6.36 -22.68 -1.53
C ILE A 180 6.20 -24.21 -1.57
N LEU A 181 5.42 -24.79 -0.68
CA LEU A 181 5.14 -26.22 -0.66
C LEU A 181 4.41 -26.66 -1.94
N TYR A 182 3.42 -25.90 -2.42
CA TYR A 182 2.73 -26.17 -3.69
C TYR A 182 3.66 -26.02 -4.88
N LEU A 183 4.56 -25.03 -4.90
CA LEU A 183 5.54 -24.85 -5.96
C LEU A 183 6.53 -26.03 -6.01
N VAL A 184 7.03 -26.49 -4.87
CA VAL A 184 7.89 -27.67 -4.77
C VAL A 184 7.16 -28.94 -5.21
N LEU A 185 5.89 -29.11 -4.82
CA LEU A 185 5.05 -30.22 -5.26
C LEU A 185 4.84 -30.21 -6.79
N PHE A 186 4.58 -29.05 -7.39
CA PHE A 186 4.43 -28.91 -8.84
C PHE A 186 5.70 -29.27 -9.60
N ILE A 187 6.87 -28.85 -9.11
CA ILE A 187 8.17 -29.19 -9.69
C ILE A 187 8.43 -30.71 -9.57
N LEU A 188 8.13 -31.33 -8.43
CA LEU A 188 8.29 -32.78 -8.22
C LEU A 188 7.37 -33.59 -9.14
N ILE A 189 6.11 -33.18 -9.30
CA ILE A 189 5.17 -33.84 -10.23
C ILE A 189 5.66 -33.70 -11.66
N GLY A 190 6.17 -32.53 -12.06
CA GLY A 190 6.78 -32.30 -13.36
C GLY A 190 7.98 -33.20 -13.63
N LEU A 191 8.88 -33.35 -12.67
CA LEU A 191 10.06 -34.22 -12.76
C LEU A 191 9.68 -35.70 -12.84
N ILE A 192 8.70 -36.16 -12.08
CA ILE A 192 8.17 -37.54 -12.11
C ILE A 192 7.52 -37.84 -13.47
N SER A 193 6.75 -36.92 -14.00
CA SER A 193 6.12 -37.04 -15.33
C SER A 193 7.15 -37.10 -16.44
N TYR A 194 8.19 -36.24 -16.36
CA TYR A 194 9.30 -36.21 -17.30
C TYR A 194 10.11 -37.52 -17.27
N SER A 195 10.41 -38.05 -16.09
CA SER A 195 11.15 -39.31 -15.96
C SER A 195 10.36 -40.50 -16.52
N ARG A 196 9.03 -40.57 -16.31
CA ARG A 196 8.16 -41.62 -16.84
C ARG A 196 8.07 -41.60 -18.37
N THR A 197 8.05 -40.41 -18.98
CA THR A 197 8.04 -40.27 -20.46
C THR A 197 9.37 -40.73 -21.04
N ARG A 198 10.50 -40.44 -20.40
CA ARG A 198 11.83 -40.85 -20.87
C ARG A 198 12.07 -42.36 -20.77
N THR A 199 11.51 -43.01 -19.74
CA THR A 199 11.61 -44.46 -19.57
C THR A 199 10.82 -45.21 -20.66
N LYS A 200 9.59 -44.73 -20.97
CA LYS A 200 8.77 -45.31 -22.05
C LYS A 200 9.33 -45.14 -23.45
N GLN A 201 10.20 -44.15 -23.70
CA GLN A 201 10.90 -44.00 -24.96
C GLN A 201 12.09 -44.96 -25.12
N LYS A 202 12.72 -45.37 -24.00
CA LYS A 202 13.83 -46.33 -24.01
C LYS A 202 13.38 -47.81 -24.18
N GLU A 203 12.12 -48.11 -23.84
CA GLU A 203 11.54 -49.46 -24.01
C GLU A 203 10.99 -49.70 -25.44
N LYS A 204 11.01 -48.67 -26.30
CA LYS A 204 10.53 -48.75 -27.70
C LYS A 204 11.65 -48.78 -28.77
N VAL A 205 12.92 -48.84 -28.33
CA VAL A 205 14.11 -49.03 -29.16
C VAL A 205 14.73 -50.39 -28.85
#